data_90d5ba92cd86576924d1ca8dc341a946
#
_entry.id   90d5ba92cd86576924d1ca8dc341a946
#
_cell.length_a   1.000
_cell.length_b   1.000
_cell.length_c   1.000
_cell.angle_alpha   90.00
_cell.angle_beta   90.00
_cell.angle_gamma   90.00
#
_symmetry.space_group_name_H-M   'P 1'
#
loop_
_entity.id
_entity.type
_entity.pdbx_description
1 polymer ?
#
loop_
_entity_poly.entity_id
_entity_poly.type
_entity_poly.pdbx_seq_one_letter_code
_entity_poly.pdbx_strand_id
1 'polypeptide(L)'
;MIRRPPRSTPLYSSAASDVYKRQGVACLGDLSATSDEDWDLSMNVNTWHHVWAAKAVIPKMRKRKNCRFVTTASAAGLLSEINSASYSLTKHAAVGFAEYLSIVYGRDDENGNAVHISCLCPQGVKTAMTANMKDGNVAGIDGMLEVSEVAAITLNTVSKGEFLILPHPQVGEYIKLKTSNYPRWLGGMRKLYAKFGSHLN
;
A
#
# COMPACT_ATOMS: atom_id res chain seq x y z
N MET A 1 -10.66 -16.34 18.71
CA MET A 1 -10.47 -17.39 17.67
C MET A 1 -10.60 -16.70 16.33
N ILE A 2 -9.47 -16.42 15.63
CA ILE A 2 -9.49 -15.67 14.36
C ILE A 2 -10.06 -16.60 13.29
N ARG A 3 -11.26 -16.30 12.78
CA ARG A 3 -11.86 -17.04 11.67
C ARG A 3 -11.03 -16.82 10.41
N ARG A 4 -10.59 -17.90 9.75
CA ARG A 4 -9.95 -17.83 8.44
C ARG A 4 -10.95 -17.26 7.43
N PRO A 5 -10.58 -16.27 6.59
CA PRO A 5 -11.45 -15.80 5.53
C PRO A 5 -11.72 -16.94 4.53
N PRO A 6 -12.85 -16.90 3.79
CA PRO A 6 -13.17 -17.90 2.79
C PRO A 6 -12.07 -17.97 1.72
N ARG A 7 -11.71 -19.20 1.34
CA ARG A 7 -10.74 -19.49 0.27
C ARG A 7 -11.33 -19.08 -1.08
N SER A 8 -11.02 -17.86 -1.52
CA SER A 8 -11.46 -17.39 -2.83
C SER A 8 -10.32 -16.95 -3.76
N THR A 9 -9.11 -17.49 -3.57
CA THR A 9 -8.03 -17.29 -4.55
C THR A 9 -7.63 -18.67 -5.08
N PRO A 10 -7.79 -18.93 -6.40
CA PRO A 10 -7.33 -20.19 -6.99
C PRO A 10 -5.84 -20.40 -6.77
N LEU A 11 -5.45 -21.60 -6.39
CA LEU A 11 -4.08 -22.03 -6.13
C LEU A 11 -3.21 -22.15 -7.41
N TYR A 12 -3.46 -21.36 -8.45
CA TYR A 12 -2.80 -21.50 -9.76
C TYR A 12 -1.51 -20.72 -9.92
N SER A 13 -0.87 -20.31 -8.84
CA SER A 13 0.40 -19.57 -8.93
C SER A 13 1.65 -20.39 -8.61
N SER A 14 1.61 -21.72 -8.68
CA SER A 14 2.80 -22.53 -8.42
C SER A 14 3.93 -22.37 -9.44
N ALA A 15 3.65 -21.72 -10.57
CA ALA A 15 4.60 -21.46 -11.65
C ALA A 15 4.95 -19.97 -11.83
N ALA A 16 4.29 -19.04 -11.12
CA ALA A 16 4.54 -17.63 -11.30
C ALA A 16 5.87 -17.20 -10.65
N SER A 17 6.71 -16.51 -11.41
CA SER A 17 7.90 -15.82 -10.91
C SER A 17 7.55 -14.48 -10.27
N ASP A 18 6.42 -13.88 -10.65
CA ASP A 18 5.96 -12.56 -10.19
C ASP A 18 4.59 -12.66 -9.50
N VAL A 19 4.43 -11.97 -8.37
CA VAL A 19 3.17 -11.88 -7.63
C VAL A 19 2.82 -10.42 -7.38
N TYR A 20 1.63 -10.01 -7.83
CA TYR A 20 1.08 -8.67 -7.66
C TYR A 20 -0.17 -8.72 -6.78
N LYS A 21 -0.15 -8.02 -5.64
CA LYS A 21 -1.29 -7.90 -4.72
C LYS A 21 -1.83 -6.48 -4.77
N ARG A 22 -3.04 -6.30 -5.31
CA ARG A 22 -3.62 -5.00 -5.65
C ARG A 22 -4.94 -4.66 -4.95
N GLN A 23 -5.41 -5.51 -4.05
CA GLN A 23 -6.65 -5.29 -3.30
C GLN A 23 -6.48 -4.25 -2.20
N GLY A 24 -7.54 -3.50 -1.93
CA GLY A 24 -7.61 -2.54 -0.84
C GLY A 24 -9.04 -2.10 -0.60
N VAL A 25 -9.33 -1.68 0.62
CA VAL A 25 -10.59 -1.04 1.02
C VAL A 25 -10.28 0.22 1.81
N ALA A 26 -11.14 1.23 1.71
CA ALA A 26 -11.06 2.45 2.51
C ALA A 26 -12.42 2.63 3.21
N CYS A 27 -12.47 2.31 4.48
CA CYS A 27 -13.61 2.63 5.33
C CYS A 27 -13.44 4.08 5.81
N LEU A 28 -14.27 4.97 5.29
CA LEU A 28 -14.22 6.39 5.62
C LEU A 28 -14.97 6.65 6.90
N GLY A 29 -14.47 7.57 7.71
CA GLY A 29 -15.05 7.97 8.98
C GLY A 29 -13.97 8.32 10.00
N ASP A 30 -14.37 8.97 11.07
CA ASP A 30 -13.48 9.20 12.20
C ASP A 30 -13.28 7.92 13.03
N LEU A 31 -12.47 8.04 14.07
CA LEU A 31 -12.14 6.93 14.95
C LEU A 31 -13.38 6.33 15.63
N SER A 32 -14.34 7.18 16.02
CA SER A 32 -15.55 6.75 16.74
C SER A 32 -16.64 6.21 15.82
N ALA A 33 -16.67 6.65 14.57
CA ALA A 33 -17.65 6.22 13.56
C ALA A 33 -17.27 4.92 12.85
N THR A 34 -15.99 4.51 12.91
CA THR A 34 -15.53 3.27 12.27
C THR A 34 -15.88 2.08 13.15
N SER A 35 -16.76 1.19 12.68
CA SER A 35 -17.18 -0.01 13.42
C SER A 35 -16.04 -1.02 13.59
N ASP A 36 -16.15 -1.93 14.57
CA ASP A 36 -15.17 -3.02 14.74
C ASP A 36 -15.13 -3.92 13.50
N GLU A 37 -16.25 -4.13 12.81
CA GLU A 37 -16.33 -4.87 11.56
C GLU A 37 -15.56 -4.19 10.45
N ASP A 38 -15.60 -2.85 10.34
CA ASP A 38 -14.82 -2.08 9.36
C ASP A 38 -13.34 -2.08 9.69
N TRP A 39 -12.97 -2.09 10.95
CA TRP A 39 -11.60 -2.28 11.39
C TRP A 39 -11.09 -3.66 10.99
N ASP A 40 -11.85 -4.72 11.27
CA ASP A 40 -11.51 -6.09 10.89
C ASP A 40 -11.40 -6.25 9.37
N LEU A 41 -12.35 -5.69 8.63
CA LEU A 41 -12.31 -5.67 7.16
C LEU A 41 -11.05 -4.98 6.64
N SER A 42 -10.76 -3.78 7.15
CA SER A 42 -9.57 -3.01 6.76
C SER A 42 -8.28 -3.78 7.07
N MET A 43 -8.15 -4.37 8.24
CA MET A 43 -7.00 -5.19 8.61
C MET A 43 -6.84 -6.42 7.72
N ASN A 44 -7.93 -7.13 7.48
CA ASN A 44 -7.92 -8.35 6.68
C ASN A 44 -7.55 -8.07 5.22
N VAL A 45 -8.16 -7.03 4.62
CA VAL A 45 -7.98 -6.72 3.20
C VAL A 45 -6.70 -5.92 2.95
N ASN A 46 -6.34 -4.95 3.80
CA ASN A 46 -5.18 -4.08 3.53
C ASN A 46 -3.86 -4.60 4.10
N THR A 47 -3.90 -5.50 5.10
CA THR A 47 -2.69 -5.96 5.82
C THR A 47 -2.54 -7.47 5.78
N TRP A 48 -3.47 -8.21 6.36
CA TRP A 48 -3.33 -9.67 6.52
C TRP A 48 -3.22 -10.42 5.20
N HIS A 49 -3.90 -9.98 4.14
CA HIS A 49 -3.79 -10.63 2.84
C HIS A 49 -2.37 -10.59 2.28
N HIS A 50 -1.59 -9.53 2.54
CA HIS A 50 -0.17 -9.46 2.16
C HIS A 50 0.65 -10.49 2.93
N VAL A 51 0.39 -10.63 4.23
CA VAL A 51 1.06 -11.63 5.10
C VAL A 51 0.76 -13.04 4.61
N TRP A 52 -0.52 -13.36 4.37
CA TRP A 52 -0.91 -14.70 3.89
C TRP A 52 -0.34 -15.00 2.50
N ALA A 53 -0.35 -14.02 1.60
CA ALA A 53 0.26 -14.18 0.28
C ALA A 53 1.77 -14.46 0.40
N ALA A 54 2.51 -13.65 1.16
CA ALA A 54 3.94 -13.84 1.36
C ALA A 54 4.25 -15.21 1.96
N LYS A 55 3.53 -15.63 3.03
CA LYS A 55 3.68 -16.98 3.63
C LYS A 55 3.46 -18.10 2.63
N ALA A 56 2.54 -17.94 1.67
CA ALA A 56 2.22 -18.95 0.68
C ALA A 56 3.25 -19.05 -0.45
N VAL A 57 3.83 -17.92 -0.89
CA VAL A 57 4.63 -17.87 -2.12
C VAL A 57 6.12 -17.65 -1.89
N ILE A 58 6.55 -16.86 -0.90
CA ILE A 58 7.97 -16.55 -0.66
C ILE A 58 8.84 -17.79 -0.52
N PRO A 59 8.44 -18.84 0.23
CA PRO A 59 9.24 -20.07 0.34
C PRO A 59 9.47 -20.78 -1.00
N LYS A 60 8.53 -20.64 -1.95
CA LYS A 60 8.67 -21.21 -3.29
C LYS A 60 9.50 -20.32 -4.18
N MET A 61 9.34 -19.00 -4.07
CA MET A 61 10.11 -18.00 -4.81
C MET A 61 11.61 -18.09 -4.47
N ARG A 62 11.96 -18.31 -3.20
CA ARG A 62 13.34 -18.53 -2.73
C ARG A 62 14.04 -19.76 -3.35
N LYS A 63 13.31 -20.61 -4.04
CA LYS A 63 13.87 -21.75 -4.79
C LYS A 63 14.08 -21.43 -6.27
N ARG A 64 13.90 -20.18 -6.70
CA ARG A 64 13.94 -19.73 -8.09
C ARG A 64 14.73 -18.43 -8.19
N LYS A 65 15.32 -18.20 -9.36
CA LYS A 65 15.99 -16.94 -9.69
C LYS A 65 15.00 -15.91 -10.22
N ASN A 66 15.35 -14.65 -10.05
CA ASN A 66 14.64 -13.49 -10.62
C ASN A 66 13.16 -13.38 -10.22
N CYS A 67 12.81 -13.82 -9.02
CA CYS A 67 11.44 -13.68 -8.50
C CYS A 67 11.16 -12.25 -8.03
N ARG A 68 9.94 -11.78 -8.29
CA ARG A 68 9.47 -10.45 -7.87
C ARG A 68 8.16 -10.54 -7.10
N PHE A 69 8.09 -9.85 -5.97
CA PHE A 69 6.89 -9.76 -5.16
C PHE A 69 6.51 -8.29 -4.99
N VAL A 70 5.33 -7.92 -5.46
CA VAL A 70 4.85 -6.53 -5.40
C VAL A 70 3.65 -6.43 -4.47
N THR A 71 3.75 -5.55 -3.48
CA THR A 71 2.63 -5.17 -2.62
C THR A 71 2.05 -3.84 -3.08
N THR A 72 0.74 -3.67 -2.98
CA THR A 72 0.08 -2.39 -3.19
C THR A 72 -0.33 -1.79 -1.85
N ALA A 73 0.45 -0.83 -1.39
CA ALA A 73 0.12 -0.02 -0.23
C ALA A 73 -0.68 1.25 -0.64
N SER A 74 -0.15 2.42 -0.35
CA SER A 74 -0.68 3.74 -0.71
C SER A 74 0.30 4.82 -0.26
N ALA A 75 0.23 6.02 -0.82
CA ALA A 75 0.85 7.21 -0.25
C ALA A 75 0.42 7.43 1.21
N ALA A 76 -0.81 7.04 1.57
CA ALA A 76 -1.31 7.05 2.95
C ALA A 76 -0.50 6.15 3.91
N GLY A 77 0.19 5.14 3.41
CA GLY A 77 1.10 4.30 4.20
C GLY A 77 2.45 4.94 4.49
N LEU A 78 2.77 6.02 3.81
CA LEU A 78 4.00 6.80 3.99
C LEU A 78 3.72 8.15 4.69
N LEU A 79 2.56 8.73 4.40
CA LEU A 79 2.18 10.06 4.86
C LEU A 79 1.10 10.01 5.96
N SER A 80 -0.09 9.74 5.66
CA SER A 80 -1.31 9.43 6.42
C SER A 80 -2.55 9.80 5.59
N GLU A 81 -3.66 9.13 5.83
CA GLU A 81 -4.98 9.55 5.34
C GLU A 81 -5.71 10.32 6.45
N ILE A 82 -6.34 11.43 6.12
CA ILE A 82 -6.98 12.29 7.12
C ILE A 82 -8.45 11.93 7.40
N ASN A 83 -9.09 11.17 6.53
CA ASN A 83 -10.51 10.81 6.64
C ASN A 83 -10.73 9.33 6.97
N SER A 84 -9.68 8.59 7.28
CA SER A 84 -9.78 7.17 7.65
C SER A 84 -8.60 6.73 8.51
N ALA A 85 -8.87 6.52 9.78
CA ALA A 85 -7.89 6.00 10.74
C ALA A 85 -7.47 4.57 10.37
N SER A 86 -8.44 3.71 10.02
CA SER A 86 -8.19 2.32 9.65
C SER A 86 -7.36 2.20 8.36
N TYR A 87 -7.60 3.07 7.37
CA TYR A 87 -6.82 3.10 6.15
C TYR A 87 -5.38 3.56 6.41
N SER A 88 -5.19 4.64 7.17
CA SER A 88 -3.86 5.09 7.58
C SER A 88 -3.06 3.99 8.27
N LEU A 89 -3.64 3.37 9.29
CA LEU A 89 -2.98 2.33 10.06
C LEU A 89 -2.61 1.13 9.18
N THR A 90 -3.58 0.61 8.42
CA THR A 90 -3.38 -0.60 7.64
C THR A 90 -2.43 -0.42 6.46
N LYS A 91 -2.38 0.77 5.85
CA LYS A 91 -1.44 1.08 4.77
C LYS A 91 -0.02 1.32 5.28
N HIS A 92 0.17 1.90 6.48
CA HIS A 92 1.48 1.91 7.15
C HIS A 92 1.96 0.50 7.47
N ALA A 93 1.07 -0.36 7.98
CA ALA A 93 1.40 -1.76 8.24
C ALA A 93 1.81 -2.51 6.96
N ALA A 94 1.15 -2.25 5.83
CA ALA A 94 1.50 -2.84 4.53
C ALA A 94 2.90 -2.39 4.05
N VAL A 95 3.25 -1.12 4.22
CA VAL A 95 4.60 -0.60 3.90
C VAL A 95 5.64 -1.26 4.80
N GLY A 96 5.46 -1.21 6.13
CA GLY A 96 6.41 -1.81 7.08
C GLY A 96 6.59 -3.32 6.86
N PHE A 97 5.52 -4.02 6.47
CA PHE A 97 5.62 -5.43 6.12
C PHE A 97 6.41 -5.66 4.81
N ALA A 98 6.22 -4.81 3.80
CA ALA A 98 6.99 -4.87 2.56
C ALA A 98 8.48 -4.57 2.80
N GLU A 99 8.80 -3.60 3.66
CA GLU A 99 10.17 -3.30 4.10
C GLU A 99 10.82 -4.51 4.78
N TYR A 100 10.10 -5.14 5.73
CA TYR A 100 10.57 -6.36 6.37
C TYR A 100 10.89 -7.46 5.35
N LEU A 101 9.98 -7.70 4.39
CA LEU A 101 10.21 -8.70 3.35
C LEU A 101 11.45 -8.36 2.50
N SER A 102 11.64 -7.09 2.15
CA SER A 102 12.80 -6.64 1.36
C SER A 102 14.11 -6.84 2.13
N ILE A 103 14.12 -6.53 3.41
CA ILE A 103 15.31 -6.69 4.26
C ILE A 103 15.67 -8.18 4.40
N VAL A 104 14.68 -9.05 4.62
CA VAL A 104 14.93 -10.46 4.93
C VAL A 104 15.14 -11.31 3.69
N TYR A 105 14.39 -11.05 2.61
CA TYR A 105 14.37 -11.90 1.42
C TYR A 105 14.94 -11.25 0.16
N GLY A 106 15.24 -9.94 0.22
CA GLY A 106 15.78 -9.18 -0.92
C GLY A 106 17.27 -9.38 -1.18
N ARG A 107 17.98 -10.10 -0.30
CA ARG A 107 19.38 -10.47 -0.49
C ARG A 107 19.51 -11.88 -1.05
N ASP A 108 20.53 -12.08 -1.86
CA ASP A 108 20.89 -13.42 -2.31
C ASP A 108 21.17 -14.34 -1.11
N ASP A 109 20.66 -15.55 -1.21
CA ASP A 109 21.05 -16.66 -0.32
C ASP A 109 22.32 -17.35 -0.84
N GLU A 110 22.72 -18.43 -0.20
CA GLU A 110 23.88 -19.26 -0.59
C GLU A 110 23.79 -19.81 -2.02
N ASN A 111 22.57 -19.86 -2.61
CA ASN A 111 22.31 -20.33 -3.97
C ASN A 111 22.15 -19.17 -4.97
N GLY A 112 22.32 -17.91 -4.53
CA GLY A 112 22.12 -16.72 -5.36
C GLY A 112 20.65 -16.46 -5.68
N ASN A 113 19.72 -16.82 -4.78
CA ASN A 113 18.30 -16.58 -4.95
C ASN A 113 17.84 -15.45 -4.02
N ALA A 114 17.47 -14.32 -4.60
CA ALA A 114 16.76 -13.24 -3.94
C ALA A 114 15.31 -13.18 -4.41
N VAL A 115 14.44 -12.64 -3.57
CA VAL A 115 13.09 -12.22 -3.98
C VAL A 115 13.08 -10.70 -3.99
N HIS A 116 13.05 -10.10 -5.18
CA HIS A 116 12.95 -8.65 -5.31
C HIS A 116 11.58 -8.18 -4.83
N ILE A 117 11.55 -7.41 -3.77
CA ILE A 117 10.32 -6.88 -3.18
C ILE A 117 10.15 -5.43 -3.65
N SER A 118 8.94 -5.11 -4.11
CA SER A 118 8.57 -3.73 -4.43
C SER A 118 7.26 -3.35 -3.74
N CYS A 119 7.16 -2.09 -3.32
CA CYS A 119 5.99 -1.53 -2.65
C CYS A 119 5.42 -0.37 -3.45
N LEU A 120 4.27 -0.59 -4.08
CA LEU A 120 3.55 0.43 -4.84
C LEU A 120 2.75 1.32 -3.87
N CYS A 121 3.06 2.61 -3.87
CA CYS A 121 2.46 3.62 -3.01
C CYS A 121 1.82 4.75 -3.84
N PRO A 122 0.70 4.50 -4.52
CA PRO A 122 0.03 5.52 -5.32
C PRO A 122 -0.71 6.51 -4.43
N GLN A 123 -0.94 7.73 -4.95
CA GLN A 123 -1.88 8.70 -4.41
C GLN A 123 -3.22 8.55 -5.13
N GLY A 124 -3.72 9.56 -5.84
CA GLY A 124 -4.98 9.49 -6.55
C GLY A 124 -4.91 8.68 -7.85
N VAL A 125 -5.71 7.62 -7.96
CA VAL A 125 -5.82 6.80 -9.18
C VAL A 125 -7.30 6.66 -9.53
N LYS A 126 -7.65 6.82 -10.79
CA LYS A 126 -9.03 6.67 -11.29
C LYS A 126 -9.44 5.19 -11.25
N THR A 127 -10.19 4.83 -10.23
CA THR A 127 -10.68 3.47 -9.98
C THR A 127 -12.11 3.51 -9.44
N ALA A 128 -12.76 2.37 -9.29
CA ALA A 128 -14.06 2.29 -8.63
C ALA A 128 -14.05 2.84 -7.20
N MET A 129 -12.93 2.71 -6.46
CA MET A 129 -12.78 3.25 -5.12
C MET A 129 -12.84 4.80 -5.09
N THR A 130 -12.36 5.44 -6.16
CA THR A 130 -12.26 6.91 -6.26
C THR A 130 -13.36 7.53 -7.12
N ALA A 131 -14.24 6.73 -7.75
CA ALA A 131 -15.24 7.19 -8.70
C ALA A 131 -16.24 8.20 -8.10
N ASN A 132 -16.54 8.08 -6.81
CA ASN A 132 -17.45 8.97 -6.09
C ASN A 132 -16.72 10.06 -5.28
N MET A 133 -15.39 10.16 -5.39
CA MET A 133 -14.65 11.22 -4.72
C MET A 133 -14.89 12.54 -5.46
N LYS A 134 -15.34 13.55 -4.73
CA LYS A 134 -15.48 14.91 -5.29
C LYS A 134 -14.11 15.44 -5.70
N ASP A 135 -14.08 16.19 -6.80
CA ASP A 135 -12.88 16.92 -7.20
C ASP A 135 -12.34 17.77 -6.05
N GLY A 136 -11.02 17.72 -5.86
CA GLY A 136 -10.35 18.51 -4.81
C GLY A 136 -10.19 17.83 -3.45
N ASN A 137 -10.42 16.52 -3.33
CA ASN A 137 -10.03 15.79 -2.11
C ASN A 137 -8.51 15.61 -2.02
N VAL A 138 -8.02 15.21 -0.84
CA VAL A 138 -6.57 15.07 -0.57
C VAL A 138 -5.90 14.04 -1.49
N ALA A 139 -6.61 12.98 -1.86
CA ALA A 139 -6.05 11.95 -2.75
C ALA A 139 -5.80 12.49 -4.17
N GLY A 140 -6.62 13.45 -4.62
CA GLY A 140 -6.52 14.04 -5.96
C GLY A 140 -5.76 15.38 -6.01
N ILE A 141 -5.15 15.83 -4.91
CA ILE A 141 -4.52 17.17 -4.84
C ILE A 141 -3.38 17.36 -5.86
N ASP A 142 -2.67 16.30 -6.20
CA ASP A 142 -1.58 16.29 -7.20
C ASP A 142 -2.03 15.71 -8.55
N GLY A 143 -3.33 15.59 -8.76
CA GLY A 143 -3.94 14.98 -9.95
C GLY A 143 -4.29 13.52 -9.75
N MET A 144 -5.13 13.03 -10.65
CA MET A 144 -5.58 11.64 -10.69
C MET A 144 -4.97 10.94 -11.90
N LEU A 145 -4.18 9.90 -11.66
CA LEU A 145 -3.56 9.09 -12.72
C LEU A 145 -4.53 8.03 -13.25
N GLU A 146 -4.38 7.68 -14.52
CA GLU A 146 -5.05 6.53 -15.10
C GLU A 146 -4.41 5.23 -14.58
N VAL A 147 -5.21 4.16 -14.50
CA VAL A 147 -4.70 2.82 -14.08
C VAL A 147 -3.57 2.34 -14.98
N SER A 148 -3.65 2.61 -16.29
CA SER A 148 -2.62 2.23 -17.27
C SER A 148 -1.28 2.94 -17.01
N GLU A 149 -1.30 4.20 -16.63
CA GLU A 149 -0.10 4.98 -16.28
C GLU A 149 0.58 4.39 -15.04
N VAL A 150 -0.21 4.13 -13.98
CA VAL A 150 0.29 3.50 -12.75
C VAL A 150 0.86 2.12 -13.04
N ALA A 151 0.21 1.33 -13.90
CA ALA A 151 0.70 0.01 -14.27
C ALA A 151 2.04 0.09 -15.03
N ALA A 152 2.16 1.01 -15.99
CA ALA A 152 3.40 1.20 -16.76
C ALA A 152 4.57 1.63 -15.84
N ILE A 153 4.34 2.59 -14.95
CA ILE A 153 5.34 3.03 -13.96
C ILE A 153 5.74 1.86 -13.06
N THR A 154 4.76 1.08 -12.59
CA THR A 154 5.01 -0.08 -11.73
C THR A 154 5.91 -1.09 -12.41
N LEU A 155 5.58 -1.51 -13.64
CA LEU A 155 6.36 -2.49 -14.38
C LEU A 155 7.79 -1.99 -14.65
N ASN A 156 7.95 -0.72 -15.05
CA ASN A 156 9.26 -0.13 -15.26
C ASN A 156 10.11 -0.11 -14.00
N THR A 157 9.53 0.29 -12.85
CA THR A 157 10.25 0.36 -11.57
C THR A 157 10.61 -1.03 -11.05
N VAL A 158 9.68 -1.99 -11.14
CA VAL A 158 9.91 -3.39 -10.78
C VAL A 158 11.02 -4.02 -11.65
N SER A 159 11.08 -3.69 -12.95
CA SER A 159 12.13 -4.22 -13.84
C SER A 159 13.52 -3.78 -13.42
N LYS A 160 13.65 -2.61 -12.80
CA LYS A 160 14.89 -2.07 -12.25
C LYS A 160 15.27 -2.62 -10.87
N GLY A 161 14.39 -3.41 -10.24
CA GLY A 161 14.59 -3.94 -8.90
C GLY A 161 14.42 -2.90 -7.78
N GLU A 162 13.78 -1.77 -8.07
CA GLU A 162 13.56 -0.71 -7.08
C GLU A 162 12.46 -1.11 -6.08
N PHE A 163 12.68 -0.77 -4.80
CA PHE A 163 11.73 -1.10 -3.73
C PHE A 163 10.49 -0.22 -3.76
N LEU A 164 10.68 1.11 -3.72
CA LEU A 164 9.58 2.06 -3.55
C LEU A 164 9.09 2.58 -4.90
N ILE A 165 7.82 2.32 -5.20
CA ILE A 165 7.18 2.76 -6.44
C ILE A 165 6.24 3.92 -6.13
N LEU A 166 6.60 5.12 -6.57
CA LEU A 166 5.85 6.36 -6.38
C LEU A 166 5.34 6.88 -7.73
N PRO A 167 4.12 6.50 -8.15
CA PRO A 167 3.54 7.02 -9.39
C PRO A 167 3.38 8.55 -9.39
N HIS A 168 3.16 9.13 -8.21
CA HIS A 168 3.12 10.58 -7.98
C HIS A 168 4.45 11.01 -7.35
N PRO A 169 5.34 11.67 -8.10
CA PRO A 169 6.68 12.05 -7.60
C PRO A 169 6.63 12.97 -6.38
N GLN A 170 5.56 13.76 -6.24
CA GLN A 170 5.33 14.67 -5.12
C GLN A 170 5.33 13.95 -3.77
N VAL A 171 4.90 12.69 -3.75
CA VAL A 171 4.91 11.86 -2.52
C VAL A 171 6.33 11.75 -1.94
N GLY A 172 7.36 11.63 -2.79
CA GLY A 172 8.76 11.62 -2.36
C GLY A 172 9.17 12.91 -1.65
N GLU A 173 8.73 14.07 -2.14
CA GLU A 173 9.00 15.35 -1.49
C GLU A 173 8.23 15.48 -0.16
N TYR A 174 7.01 14.99 -0.10
CA TYR A 174 6.23 14.98 1.15
C TYR A 174 6.86 14.10 2.22
N ILE A 175 7.46 12.96 1.86
CA ILE A 175 8.22 12.12 2.79
C ILE A 175 9.42 12.89 3.35
N LYS A 176 10.18 13.59 2.51
CA LYS A 176 11.30 14.43 2.95
C LYS A 176 10.84 15.51 3.94
N LEU A 177 9.72 16.19 3.66
CA LEU A 177 9.14 17.18 4.58
C LEU A 177 8.73 16.53 5.90
N LYS A 178 8.10 15.37 5.87
CA LYS A 178 7.68 14.61 7.06
C LYS A 178 8.88 14.26 7.94
N THR A 179 9.95 13.76 7.36
CA THR A 179 11.12 13.27 8.10
C THR A 179 12.05 14.39 8.55
N SER A 180 12.15 15.50 7.82
CA SER A 180 13.01 16.63 8.16
C SER A 180 12.49 17.47 9.34
N ASN A 181 11.16 17.63 9.47
CA ASN A 181 10.54 18.40 10.56
C ASN A 181 9.12 17.87 10.86
N TYR A 182 9.06 16.85 11.69
CA TYR A 182 7.83 16.17 12.03
C TYR A 182 6.75 17.09 12.65
N PRO A 183 7.06 17.99 13.62
CA PRO A 183 6.07 18.93 14.16
C PRO A 183 5.49 19.86 13.10
N ARG A 184 6.32 20.39 12.20
CA ARG A 184 5.88 21.25 11.10
C ARG A 184 4.97 20.49 10.15
N TRP A 185 5.34 19.25 9.81
CA TRP A 185 4.54 18.40 8.95
C TRP A 185 3.16 18.11 9.57
N LEU A 186 3.10 17.73 10.86
CA LEU A 186 1.82 17.53 11.58
C LEU A 186 0.98 18.81 11.60
N GLY A 187 1.60 19.98 11.75
CA GLY A 187 0.92 21.26 11.65
C GLY A 187 0.29 21.48 10.26
N GLY A 188 0.99 21.10 9.19
CA GLY A 188 0.47 21.11 7.83
C GLY A 188 -0.71 20.16 7.65
N MET A 189 -0.61 18.93 8.15
CA MET A 189 -1.68 17.93 8.08
C MET A 189 -2.94 18.36 8.85
N ARG A 190 -2.82 19.05 9.98
CA ARG A 190 -3.96 19.64 10.70
C ARG A 190 -4.67 20.71 9.88
N LYS A 191 -3.91 21.56 9.16
CA LYS A 191 -4.50 22.56 8.26
C LYS A 191 -5.20 21.87 7.07
N LEU A 192 -4.61 20.81 6.55
CA LEU A 192 -5.20 20.01 5.49
C LEU A 192 -6.52 19.37 5.96
N TYR A 193 -6.55 18.80 7.17
CA TYR A 193 -7.76 18.26 7.78
C TYR A 193 -8.84 19.34 7.98
N ALA A 194 -8.47 20.53 8.45
CA ALA A 194 -9.43 21.64 8.60
C ALA A 194 -10.05 22.07 7.26
N LYS A 195 -9.35 21.86 6.13
CA LYS A 195 -9.85 22.22 4.79
C LYS A 195 -10.64 21.10 4.11
N PHE A 196 -10.22 19.85 4.27
CA PHE A 196 -10.71 18.70 3.49
C PHE A 196 -11.22 17.55 4.34
N GLY A 197 -11.07 17.62 5.67
CA GLY A 197 -11.54 16.59 6.57
C GLY A 197 -13.07 16.51 6.59
N SER A 198 -13.59 15.30 6.77
CA SER A 198 -14.97 15.12 7.19
C SER A 198 -15.06 15.67 8.60
N HIS A 199 -15.75 16.79 8.77
CA HIS A 199 -15.93 17.37 10.09
C HIS A 199 -16.65 16.36 10.99
N LEU A 200 -16.07 16.16 12.18
CA LEU A 200 -16.72 15.44 13.26
C LEU A 200 -18.00 16.21 13.60
N ASN A 201 -19.17 15.70 13.21
CA ASN A 201 -20.46 16.19 13.64
C ASN A 201 -20.91 15.47 14.91
#